data_dd62afdb47e53cd8a0235ee53de9ef70
#
_entry.id   dd62afdb47e53cd8a0235ee53de9ef70
#
_cell.length_a   1.000
_cell.length_b   1.000
_cell.length_c   1.000
_cell.angle_alpha   90.00
_cell.angle_beta   90.00
_cell.angle_gamma   90.00
#
_symmetry.space_group_name_H-M   'P 1'
#
loop_
_entity.id
_entity.type
_entity.pdbx_description
1 polymer ?
#
loop_
_entity_poly.entity_id
_entity_poly.type
_entity_poly.pdbx_seq_one_letter_code
_entity_poly.pdbx_strand_id
1 'polypeptide(L)'
;MKTPEGKGGTKEALFGSIDINLMRKCPCPVWMIKPKESTKYSRILAAVDPDPYDDVRNKLNHYIMELAVSISQLEKSELHIVHAWNLYGERALRGPRFHKAENEIARLLLDAMNFHKDNLDKLLNKFPLDKLKHKIHLLKGDPAVLIPEVAKREKIDLIVMGTVCRTGLPGFIIGNTAESILFKVNCSVLSIKPYGFITPIKL
;
A
#
# COMPACT_ATOMS: atom_id res chain seq x y z
N MET A 1 11.87 -1.17 -15.77
CA MET A 1 12.02 -2.39 -14.95
C MET A 1 13.45 -2.48 -14.43
N LYS A 2 13.65 -2.80 -13.18
CA LYS A 2 14.98 -3.01 -12.59
C LYS A 2 14.94 -4.20 -11.62
N THR A 3 16.00 -5.01 -11.64
CA THR A 3 16.23 -6.04 -10.63
C THR A 3 17.01 -5.42 -9.47
N PRO A 4 16.62 -5.64 -8.21
CA PRO A 4 17.31 -5.10 -7.05
C PRO A 4 18.75 -5.62 -6.96
N GLU A 5 19.70 -4.76 -6.63
CA GLU A 5 21.09 -5.13 -6.39
C GLU A 5 21.25 -5.60 -4.95
N GLY A 6 21.05 -6.89 -4.70
CA GLY A 6 21.29 -7.54 -3.42
C GLY A 6 22.77 -7.91 -3.23
N LYS A 7 23.61 -6.96 -2.84
CA LYS A 7 24.96 -7.27 -2.29
C LYS A 7 25.22 -6.40 -1.06
N GLY A 8 25.15 -6.99 0.08
CA GLY A 8 25.62 -6.38 1.32
C GLY A 8 24.96 -6.92 2.58
N GLY A 9 25.52 -7.93 3.15
CA GLY A 9 25.78 -8.18 4.55
C GLY A 9 24.69 -8.14 5.63
N THR A 10 23.46 -7.82 5.33
CA THR A 10 22.33 -7.99 6.26
C THR A 10 21.20 -8.71 5.55
N LYS A 11 20.76 -9.83 6.08
CA LYS A 11 19.85 -10.83 5.48
C LYS A 11 18.43 -10.34 5.13
N GLU A 12 18.12 -9.04 5.13
CA GLU A 12 16.72 -8.61 5.19
C GLU A 12 16.29 -7.49 4.21
N ALA A 13 17.17 -6.70 3.63
CA ALA A 13 16.73 -5.65 2.70
C ALA A 13 16.81 -6.10 1.25
N LEU A 14 15.64 -6.29 0.61
CA LEU A 14 15.56 -6.62 -0.81
C LEU A 14 15.97 -5.44 -1.70
N PHE A 15 15.76 -4.21 -1.24
CA PHE A 15 15.97 -2.98 -2.00
C PHE A 15 17.15 -2.18 -1.46
N GLY A 16 18.13 -1.89 -2.32
CA GLY A 16 19.29 -1.05 -2.01
C GLY A 16 18.97 0.45 -2.06
N SER A 17 19.96 1.26 -1.71
CA SER A 17 19.83 2.73 -1.73
C SER A 17 19.50 3.28 -3.12
N ILE A 18 20.03 2.68 -4.19
CA ILE A 18 19.74 3.06 -5.58
C ILE A 18 18.27 2.79 -5.91
N ASP A 19 17.74 1.64 -5.49
CA ASP A 19 16.36 1.25 -5.73
C ASP A 19 15.38 2.19 -5.04
N ILE A 20 15.64 2.52 -3.78
CA ILE A 20 14.86 3.48 -3.00
C ILE A 20 14.93 4.88 -3.64
N ASN A 21 16.11 5.33 -4.08
CA ASN A 21 16.26 6.61 -4.76
C ASN A 21 15.50 6.66 -6.09
N LEU A 22 15.51 5.56 -6.86
CA LEU A 22 14.72 5.46 -8.09
C LEU A 22 13.22 5.59 -7.78
N MET A 23 12.73 4.83 -6.80
CA MET A 23 11.33 4.92 -6.35
C MET A 23 10.95 6.30 -5.78
N ARG A 24 11.90 7.04 -5.21
CA ARG A 24 11.67 8.42 -4.73
C ARG A 24 11.50 9.42 -5.87
N LYS A 25 12.34 9.34 -6.90
CA LYS A 25 12.57 10.42 -7.85
C LYS A 25 11.94 10.19 -9.22
N CYS A 26 11.69 8.93 -9.61
CA CYS A 26 11.10 8.63 -10.90
C CYS A 26 9.62 9.05 -10.93
N PRO A 27 9.18 9.87 -11.91
CA PRO A 27 7.79 10.28 -12.04
C PRO A 27 6.90 9.17 -12.62
N CYS A 28 7.50 8.18 -13.26
CA CYS A 28 6.79 7.02 -13.81
C CYS A 28 6.62 5.92 -12.76
N PRO A 29 5.67 4.99 -12.95
CA PRO A 29 5.63 3.77 -12.16
C PRO A 29 6.96 3.01 -12.23
N VAL A 30 7.47 2.57 -11.07
CA VAL A 30 8.72 1.83 -10.97
C VAL A 30 8.42 0.41 -10.53
N TRP A 31 8.73 -0.56 -11.38
CA TRP A 31 8.57 -1.97 -11.08
C TRP A 31 9.92 -2.58 -10.68
N MET A 32 10.07 -2.82 -9.39
CA MET A 32 11.22 -3.50 -8.81
C MET A 32 10.93 -5.00 -8.78
N ILE A 33 11.63 -5.77 -9.57
CA ILE A 33 11.40 -7.20 -9.75
C ILE A 33 12.38 -7.98 -8.88
N LYS A 34 11.84 -8.78 -7.95
CA LYS A 34 12.63 -9.75 -7.21
C LYS A 34 12.95 -10.93 -8.14
N PRO A 35 14.24 -11.30 -8.25
CA PRO A 35 14.60 -12.55 -8.93
C PRO A 35 13.93 -13.74 -8.26
N LYS A 36 13.22 -14.55 -9.03
CA LYS A 36 12.58 -15.80 -8.58
C LYS A 36 12.60 -16.81 -9.71
N GLU A 37 12.43 -18.08 -9.35
CA GLU A 37 12.43 -19.20 -10.32
C GLU A 37 11.25 -19.12 -11.30
N SER A 38 10.09 -18.68 -10.82
CA SER A 38 8.91 -18.49 -11.67
C SER A 38 8.82 -17.05 -12.18
N THR A 39 8.55 -16.90 -13.48
CA THR A 39 8.29 -15.59 -14.10
C THR A 39 6.86 -15.07 -13.85
N LYS A 40 5.94 -15.95 -13.40
CA LYS A 40 4.54 -15.60 -13.15
C LYS A 40 4.31 -15.08 -11.74
N TYR A 41 3.38 -14.16 -11.62
CA TYR A 41 2.84 -13.69 -10.34
C TYR A 41 1.58 -14.47 -10.01
N SER A 42 1.59 -15.26 -8.94
CA SER A 42 0.43 -16.07 -8.52
C SER A 42 -0.50 -15.30 -7.60
N ARG A 43 0.04 -14.38 -6.80
CA ARG A 43 -0.69 -13.55 -5.84
C ARG A 43 -0.19 -12.12 -5.85
N ILE A 44 -1.12 -11.20 -6.08
CA ILE A 44 -0.85 -9.77 -6.19
C ILE A 44 -1.59 -9.05 -5.05
N LEU A 45 -0.92 -8.12 -4.39
CA LEU A 45 -1.49 -7.31 -3.31
C LEU A 45 -1.59 -5.85 -3.75
N ALA A 46 -2.80 -5.32 -3.82
CA ALA A 46 -3.06 -3.89 -3.97
C ALA A 46 -3.18 -3.24 -2.59
N ALA A 47 -2.29 -2.32 -2.26
CA ALA A 47 -2.34 -1.55 -1.02
C ALA A 47 -3.00 -0.19 -1.28
N VAL A 48 -4.21 0.00 -0.76
CA VAL A 48 -5.05 1.18 -0.99
C VAL A 48 -5.41 1.89 0.31
N ASP A 49 -5.65 3.21 0.20
CA ASP A 49 -6.01 4.07 1.33
C ASP A 49 -7.08 5.09 0.87
N PRO A 50 -8.33 4.64 0.59
CA PRO A 50 -9.39 5.53 0.12
C PRO A 50 -9.80 6.53 1.18
N ASP A 51 -9.92 7.81 0.78
CA ASP A 51 -10.29 8.92 1.64
C ASP A 51 -11.30 9.81 0.90
N PRO A 52 -12.54 9.97 1.38
CA PRO A 52 -13.56 10.75 0.69
C PRO A 52 -13.22 12.24 0.56
N TYR A 53 -12.25 12.72 1.31
CA TYR A 53 -11.84 14.12 1.37
C TYR A 53 -10.54 14.43 0.61
N ASP A 54 -9.92 13.43 -0.04
CA ASP A 54 -8.66 13.58 -0.75
C ASP A 54 -8.74 13.00 -2.18
N ASP A 55 -9.07 13.88 -3.13
CA ASP A 55 -9.21 13.49 -4.55
C ASP A 55 -7.90 12.99 -5.16
N VAL A 56 -6.75 13.53 -4.75
CA VAL A 56 -5.44 13.12 -5.28
C VAL A 56 -5.15 11.69 -4.84
N ARG A 57 -5.42 11.39 -3.57
CA ARG A 57 -5.29 10.05 -3.01
C ARG A 57 -6.25 9.07 -3.69
N ASN A 58 -7.50 9.47 -3.89
CA ASN A 58 -8.50 8.62 -4.54
C ASN A 58 -8.15 8.31 -6.00
N LYS A 59 -7.61 9.27 -6.75
CA LYS A 59 -7.08 9.03 -8.09
C LYS A 59 -5.90 8.05 -8.06
N LEU A 60 -5.00 8.18 -7.08
CA LEU A 60 -3.89 7.23 -6.90
C LEU A 60 -4.41 5.82 -6.56
N ASN A 61 -5.38 5.70 -5.64
CA ASN A 61 -6.00 4.42 -5.31
C ASN A 61 -6.68 3.76 -6.52
N HIS A 62 -7.35 4.57 -7.35
CA HIS A 62 -7.94 4.07 -8.59
C HIS A 62 -6.87 3.50 -9.52
N TYR A 63 -5.77 4.23 -9.71
CA TYR A 63 -4.67 3.78 -10.57
C TYR A 63 -3.95 2.55 -10.01
N ILE A 64 -3.77 2.44 -8.69
CA ILE A 64 -3.26 1.23 -8.02
C ILE A 64 -4.16 0.03 -8.35
N MET A 65 -5.47 0.18 -8.18
CA MET A 65 -6.43 -0.88 -8.44
C MET A 65 -6.49 -1.25 -9.93
N GLU A 66 -6.48 -0.28 -10.83
CA GLU A 66 -6.47 -0.50 -12.29
C GLU A 66 -5.29 -1.37 -12.71
N LEU A 67 -4.07 -1.04 -12.25
CA LEU A 67 -2.88 -1.83 -12.55
C LEU A 67 -2.92 -3.21 -11.89
N ALA A 68 -3.34 -3.29 -10.62
CA ALA A 68 -3.43 -4.57 -9.92
C ALA A 68 -4.44 -5.51 -10.56
N VAL A 69 -5.61 -5.01 -10.94
CA VAL A 69 -6.65 -5.79 -11.65
C VAL A 69 -6.13 -6.23 -13.01
N SER A 70 -5.54 -5.33 -13.81
CA SER A 70 -5.02 -5.63 -15.14
C SER A 70 -3.93 -6.70 -15.10
N ILE A 71 -2.97 -6.58 -14.17
CA ILE A 71 -1.90 -7.57 -14.01
C ILE A 71 -2.50 -8.90 -13.53
N SER A 72 -3.46 -8.86 -12.59
CA SER A 72 -4.12 -10.09 -12.10
C SER A 72 -4.88 -10.84 -13.19
N GLN A 73 -5.53 -10.13 -14.10
CA GLN A 73 -6.19 -10.72 -15.27
C GLN A 73 -5.19 -11.34 -16.23
N LEU A 74 -4.10 -10.62 -16.54
CA LEU A 74 -3.06 -11.08 -17.45
C LEU A 74 -2.35 -12.33 -16.93
N GLU A 75 -1.95 -12.32 -15.68
CA GLU A 75 -1.21 -13.41 -15.01
C GLU A 75 -2.13 -14.54 -14.50
N LYS A 76 -3.46 -14.35 -14.51
CA LYS A 76 -4.46 -15.21 -13.87
C LYS A 76 -4.19 -15.42 -12.38
N SER A 77 -3.84 -14.34 -11.70
CA SER A 77 -3.44 -14.29 -10.29
C SER A 77 -4.64 -14.16 -9.36
N GLU A 78 -4.46 -14.58 -8.11
CA GLU A 78 -5.34 -14.18 -7.01
C GLU A 78 -5.01 -12.75 -6.58
N LEU A 79 -6.01 -11.86 -6.62
CA LEU A 79 -5.85 -10.46 -6.20
C LEU A 79 -6.18 -10.32 -4.72
N HIS A 80 -5.25 -9.82 -3.94
CA HIS A 80 -5.48 -9.38 -2.56
C HIS A 80 -5.57 -7.87 -2.54
N ILE A 81 -6.50 -7.33 -1.76
CA ILE A 81 -6.65 -5.88 -1.57
C ILE A 81 -6.53 -5.61 -0.08
N VAL A 82 -5.62 -4.73 0.32
CA VAL A 82 -5.43 -4.37 1.73
C VAL A 82 -5.70 -2.89 1.95
N HIS A 83 -6.52 -2.60 2.96
CA HIS A 83 -6.69 -1.29 3.56
C HIS A 83 -6.47 -1.39 5.06
N ALA A 84 -5.47 -0.64 5.56
CA ALA A 84 -5.17 -0.56 6.98
C ALA A 84 -5.75 0.75 7.55
N TRP A 85 -6.49 0.66 8.66
CA TRP A 85 -7.16 1.79 9.27
C TRP A 85 -6.88 1.90 10.77
N ASN A 86 -7.04 3.11 11.33
CA ASN A 86 -6.92 3.38 12.76
C ASN A 86 -8.00 4.35 13.21
N LEU A 87 -8.42 4.23 14.46
CA LEU A 87 -9.17 5.30 15.11
C LEU A 87 -8.20 6.40 15.53
N TYR A 88 -8.35 7.59 14.93
CA TYR A 88 -7.52 8.73 15.28
C TYR A 88 -7.66 9.08 16.77
N GLY A 89 -6.53 9.22 17.46
CA GLY A 89 -6.53 9.58 18.88
C GLY A 89 -6.97 8.49 19.83
N GLU A 90 -7.15 7.22 19.43
CA GLU A 90 -7.58 6.11 20.29
C GLU A 90 -6.78 6.04 21.60
N ARG A 91 -5.44 6.18 21.51
CA ARG A 91 -4.57 6.16 22.69
C ARG A 91 -4.87 7.32 23.65
N ALA A 92 -5.17 8.50 23.11
CA ALA A 92 -5.54 9.66 23.93
C ALA A 92 -6.90 9.46 24.61
N LEU A 93 -7.89 8.91 23.88
CA LEU A 93 -9.22 8.60 24.42
C LEU A 93 -9.16 7.62 25.59
N ARG A 94 -8.25 6.64 25.54
CA ARG A 94 -8.00 5.69 26.63
C ARG A 94 -7.13 6.26 27.74
N GLY A 95 -6.46 7.39 27.49
CA GLY A 95 -5.50 7.99 28.43
C GLY A 95 -6.17 8.73 29.58
N PRO A 96 -5.40 9.08 30.64
CA PRO A 96 -5.91 9.69 31.86
C PRO A 96 -6.58 11.04 31.66
N ARG A 97 -6.33 11.73 30.55
CA ARG A 97 -6.91 13.05 30.25
C ARG A 97 -8.36 12.97 29.80
N PHE A 98 -8.76 11.95 29.06
CA PHE A 98 -10.11 11.83 28.50
C PHE A 98 -10.95 10.74 29.17
N HIS A 99 -10.34 9.69 29.70
CA HIS A 99 -10.99 8.60 30.45
C HIS A 99 -12.34 8.17 29.88
N LYS A 100 -12.44 8.02 28.55
CA LYS A 100 -13.67 7.57 27.94
C LYS A 100 -13.98 6.13 28.33
N ALA A 101 -15.26 5.86 28.57
CA ALA A 101 -15.71 4.51 28.91
C ALA A 101 -15.46 3.53 27.75
N GLU A 102 -15.13 2.27 28.02
CA GLU A 102 -14.80 1.27 27.02
C GLU A 102 -15.93 1.03 25.99
N ASN A 103 -17.21 1.12 26.44
CA ASN A 103 -18.37 1.02 25.55
C ASN A 103 -18.43 2.18 24.54
N GLU A 104 -18.04 3.39 24.95
CA GLU A 104 -17.96 4.56 24.08
C GLU A 104 -16.83 4.43 23.06
N ILE A 105 -15.68 3.93 23.51
CA ILE A 105 -14.54 3.64 22.61
C ILE A 105 -14.89 2.53 21.62
N ALA A 106 -15.58 1.47 22.07
CA ALA A 106 -16.04 0.40 21.21
C ALA A 106 -16.98 0.90 20.10
N ARG A 107 -17.89 1.84 20.45
CA ARG A 107 -18.77 2.49 19.47
C ARG A 107 -17.98 3.30 18.45
N LEU A 108 -17.05 4.14 18.90
CA LEU A 108 -16.18 4.92 18.01
C LEU A 108 -15.34 4.04 17.08
N LEU A 109 -14.87 2.90 17.56
CA LEU A 109 -14.14 1.92 16.76
C LEU A 109 -15.04 1.28 15.69
N LEU A 110 -16.27 0.94 16.03
CA LEU A 110 -17.24 0.40 15.09
C LEU A 110 -17.59 1.43 14.00
N ASP A 111 -17.83 2.68 14.38
CA ASP A 111 -18.13 3.77 13.46
C ASP A 111 -16.93 4.03 12.52
N ALA A 112 -15.71 4.05 13.05
CA ALA A 112 -14.49 4.18 12.24
C ALA A 112 -14.31 3.00 11.27
N MET A 113 -14.52 1.78 11.74
CA MET A 113 -14.44 0.59 10.89
C MET A 113 -15.45 0.66 9.73
N ASN A 114 -16.70 1.01 10.03
CA ASN A 114 -17.75 1.14 9.01
C ASN A 114 -17.40 2.25 8.00
N PHE A 115 -16.94 3.40 8.48
CA PHE A 115 -16.47 4.48 7.60
C PHE A 115 -15.38 4.03 6.62
N HIS A 116 -14.36 3.34 7.11
CA HIS A 116 -13.28 2.82 6.26
C HIS A 116 -13.76 1.72 5.31
N LYS A 117 -14.66 0.85 5.79
CA LYS A 117 -15.28 -0.19 4.96
C LYS A 117 -16.07 0.42 3.81
N ASP A 118 -16.95 1.39 4.08
CA ASP A 118 -17.79 2.03 3.06
C ASP A 118 -16.94 2.74 1.98
N ASN A 119 -15.85 3.38 2.37
CA ASN A 119 -14.95 4.03 1.42
C ASN A 119 -14.17 3.01 0.58
N LEU A 120 -13.76 1.90 1.18
CA LEU A 120 -13.15 0.80 0.46
C LEU A 120 -14.16 0.19 -0.54
N ASP A 121 -15.37 -0.11 -0.12
CA ASP A 121 -16.43 -0.66 -0.98
C ASP A 121 -16.75 0.27 -2.15
N LYS A 122 -16.82 1.60 -1.93
CA LYS A 122 -16.99 2.61 -3.00
C LYS A 122 -15.85 2.57 -4.03
N LEU A 123 -14.63 2.30 -3.60
CA LEU A 123 -13.50 2.13 -4.51
C LEU A 123 -13.64 0.81 -5.29
N LEU A 124 -13.88 -0.29 -4.59
CA LEU A 124 -13.92 -1.64 -5.17
C LEU A 124 -15.06 -1.82 -6.17
N ASN A 125 -16.22 -1.22 -5.93
CA ASN A 125 -17.39 -1.28 -6.85
C ASN A 125 -17.13 -0.68 -8.24
N LYS A 126 -15.99 0.00 -8.44
CA LYS A 126 -15.59 0.54 -9.76
C LYS A 126 -14.84 -0.50 -10.61
N PHE A 127 -14.56 -1.69 -10.09
CA PHE A 127 -13.75 -2.71 -10.74
C PHE A 127 -14.50 -4.04 -10.87
N PRO A 128 -14.30 -4.82 -11.96
CA PRO A 128 -14.97 -6.09 -12.20
C PRO A 128 -14.34 -7.24 -11.39
N LEU A 129 -14.42 -7.14 -10.06
CA LEU A 129 -13.78 -8.10 -9.13
C LEU A 129 -14.48 -9.46 -9.12
N ASP A 130 -15.74 -9.53 -9.52
CA ASP A 130 -16.52 -10.76 -9.71
C ASP A 130 -15.86 -11.75 -10.68
N LYS A 131 -15.06 -11.24 -11.62
CA LYS A 131 -14.31 -12.03 -12.61
C LYS A 131 -12.94 -12.49 -12.14
N LEU A 132 -12.55 -12.14 -10.94
CA LEU A 132 -11.23 -12.43 -10.36
C LEU A 132 -11.38 -13.17 -9.03
N LYS A 133 -10.51 -14.17 -8.84
CA LYS A 133 -10.31 -14.70 -7.50
C LYS A 133 -9.66 -13.61 -6.66
N HIS A 134 -10.36 -13.13 -5.63
CA HIS A 134 -9.86 -12.03 -4.81
C HIS A 134 -10.14 -12.21 -3.33
N LYS A 135 -9.35 -11.52 -2.49
CA LYS A 135 -9.53 -11.40 -1.04
C LYS A 135 -9.37 -9.95 -0.60
N ILE A 136 -10.21 -9.52 0.32
CA ILE A 136 -10.17 -8.18 0.90
C ILE A 136 -9.68 -8.28 2.34
N HIS A 137 -8.70 -7.43 2.69
CA HIS A 137 -8.11 -7.32 4.02
C HIS A 137 -8.35 -5.91 4.55
N LEU A 138 -9.43 -5.73 5.33
CA LEU A 138 -9.70 -4.50 6.09
C LEU A 138 -9.16 -4.70 7.50
N LEU A 139 -8.03 -4.06 7.82
CA LEU A 139 -7.27 -4.36 9.04
C LEU A 139 -7.07 -3.10 9.90
N LYS A 140 -7.31 -3.23 11.20
CA LYS A 140 -7.01 -2.16 12.15
C LYS A 140 -5.55 -2.22 12.58
N GLY A 141 -4.80 -1.14 12.37
CA GLY A 141 -3.41 -1.00 12.81
C GLY A 141 -2.52 -0.23 11.85
N ASP A 142 -1.23 -0.24 12.13
CA ASP A 142 -0.23 0.46 11.33
C ASP A 142 0.00 -0.26 9.98
N PRO A 143 -0.23 0.40 8.83
CA PRO A 143 0.01 -0.18 7.52
C PRO A 143 1.47 -0.60 7.30
N ALA A 144 2.46 0.07 7.95
CA ALA A 144 3.87 -0.29 7.88
C ALA A 144 4.21 -1.64 8.56
N VAL A 145 3.29 -2.16 9.36
CA VAL A 145 3.36 -3.48 9.99
C VAL A 145 2.46 -4.47 9.27
N LEU A 146 1.19 -4.10 9.09
CA LEU A 146 0.16 -5.01 8.58
C LEU A 146 0.37 -5.44 7.13
N ILE A 147 0.83 -4.53 6.26
CA ILE A 147 1.02 -4.86 4.83
C ILE A 147 2.13 -5.91 4.65
N PRO A 148 3.33 -5.79 5.26
CA PRO A 148 4.34 -6.84 5.23
C PRO A 148 3.86 -8.18 5.83
N GLU A 149 3.08 -8.14 6.91
CA GLU A 149 2.50 -9.34 7.52
C GLU A 149 1.53 -10.06 6.58
N VAL A 150 0.62 -9.31 5.93
CA VAL A 150 -0.29 -9.85 4.91
C VAL A 150 0.53 -10.43 3.75
N ALA A 151 1.52 -9.70 3.25
CA ALA A 151 2.37 -10.16 2.16
C ALA A 151 3.06 -11.50 2.48
N LYS A 152 3.58 -11.64 3.68
CA LYS A 152 4.22 -12.88 4.16
C LYS A 152 3.21 -14.02 4.33
N ARG A 153 2.10 -13.76 5.06
CA ARG A 153 1.06 -14.75 5.37
C ARG A 153 0.39 -15.29 4.11
N GLU A 154 0.02 -14.41 3.19
CA GLU A 154 -0.65 -14.77 1.94
C GLU A 154 0.34 -15.14 0.83
N LYS A 155 1.65 -15.16 1.09
CA LYS A 155 2.73 -15.46 0.12
C LYS A 155 2.60 -14.62 -1.16
N ILE A 156 2.50 -13.31 -0.99
CA ILE A 156 2.37 -12.35 -2.09
C ILE A 156 3.64 -12.30 -2.93
N ASP A 157 3.48 -12.30 -4.23
CA ASP A 157 4.57 -12.22 -5.22
C ASP A 157 4.86 -10.78 -5.67
N LEU A 158 3.81 -9.96 -5.73
CA LEU A 158 3.87 -8.57 -6.18
C LEU A 158 2.99 -7.70 -5.29
N ILE A 159 3.54 -6.59 -4.80
CA ILE A 159 2.77 -5.52 -4.16
C ILE A 159 2.65 -4.35 -5.15
N VAL A 160 1.43 -3.85 -5.34
CA VAL A 160 1.13 -2.61 -6.07
C VAL A 160 0.73 -1.56 -5.06
N MET A 161 1.49 -0.46 -4.96
CA MET A 161 1.29 0.54 -3.91
C MET A 161 1.73 1.95 -4.31
N GLY A 162 1.12 2.95 -3.69
CA GLY A 162 1.59 4.32 -3.75
C GLY A 162 2.82 4.56 -2.87
N THR A 163 3.68 5.48 -3.26
CA THR A 163 4.92 5.80 -2.52
C THR A 163 5.01 7.26 -2.05
N VAL A 164 3.93 8.03 -2.13
CA VAL A 164 3.95 9.46 -1.77
C VAL A 164 3.44 9.70 -0.37
N CYS A 165 4.06 10.67 0.32
CA CYS A 165 3.66 11.11 1.65
C CYS A 165 2.33 11.89 1.62
N ARG A 166 1.51 11.74 2.67
CA ARG A 166 0.24 12.45 2.87
C ARG A 166 0.39 13.98 3.04
N THR A 167 1.58 14.47 3.31
CA THR A 167 1.83 15.87 3.72
C THR A 167 2.15 16.84 2.58
N GLY A 168 1.84 16.50 1.33
CA GLY A 168 1.85 17.49 0.22
C GLY A 168 3.15 18.26 -0.04
N LEU A 169 4.27 17.87 0.57
CA LEU A 169 5.56 18.51 0.30
C LEU A 169 6.01 18.14 -1.12
N PRO A 170 6.17 19.12 -2.01
CA PRO A 170 6.57 18.86 -3.38
C PRO A 170 7.93 18.17 -3.47
N GLY A 171 7.98 17.02 -4.10
CA GLY A 171 9.20 16.60 -4.80
C GLY A 171 10.18 15.67 -4.13
N PHE A 172 10.13 15.37 -2.81
CA PHE A 172 11.32 14.77 -2.18
C PHE A 172 11.13 13.47 -1.38
N ILE A 173 9.93 13.05 -1.04
CA ILE A 173 9.80 12.06 0.03
C ILE A 173 8.96 10.86 -0.42
N ILE A 174 9.55 9.68 -0.43
CA ILE A 174 8.81 8.44 -0.19
C ILE A 174 8.15 8.60 1.19
N GLY A 175 6.85 8.32 1.30
CA GLY A 175 6.18 8.33 2.59
C GLY A 175 6.83 7.32 3.54
N ASN A 176 7.01 7.69 4.81
CA ASN A 176 7.63 6.82 5.83
C ASN A 176 7.00 5.42 5.87
N THR A 177 5.70 5.33 5.70
CA THR A 177 4.96 4.07 5.60
C THR A 177 5.43 3.23 4.41
N ALA A 178 5.51 3.84 3.23
CA ALA A 178 5.94 3.15 2.01
C ALA A 178 7.39 2.68 2.15
N GLU A 179 8.27 3.52 2.65
CA GLU A 179 9.67 3.17 2.89
C GLU A 179 9.81 2.02 3.90
N SER A 180 9.07 2.06 5.01
CA SER A 180 9.03 0.97 5.99
C SER A 180 8.54 -0.36 5.41
N ILE A 181 7.54 -0.31 4.52
CA ILE A 181 7.05 -1.51 3.83
C ILE A 181 8.14 -2.07 2.92
N LEU A 182 8.78 -1.22 2.10
CA LEU A 182 9.84 -1.63 1.17
C LEU A 182 11.00 -2.33 1.85
N PHE A 183 11.38 -1.91 3.06
CA PHE A 183 12.44 -2.56 3.83
C PHE A 183 12.04 -3.91 4.43
N LYS A 184 10.74 -4.17 4.60
CA LYS A 184 10.23 -5.38 5.29
C LYS A 184 9.72 -6.46 4.35
N VAL A 185 9.36 -6.11 3.10
CA VAL A 185 8.79 -7.06 2.16
C VAL A 185 9.87 -7.83 1.40
N ASN A 186 9.57 -9.09 1.07
CA ASN A 186 10.46 -9.97 0.33
C ASN A 186 9.79 -10.45 -0.97
N CYS A 187 9.17 -9.53 -1.71
CA CYS A 187 8.50 -9.77 -2.98
C CYS A 187 8.75 -8.60 -3.94
N SER A 188 8.34 -8.74 -5.19
CA SER A 188 8.39 -7.65 -6.16
C SER A 188 7.46 -6.50 -5.74
N VAL A 189 7.80 -5.27 -6.12
CA VAL A 189 6.98 -4.09 -5.82
C VAL A 189 6.83 -3.23 -7.07
N LEU A 190 5.57 -2.90 -7.39
CA LEU A 190 5.21 -1.86 -8.35
C LEU A 190 4.81 -0.60 -7.58
N SER A 191 5.69 0.38 -7.59
CA SER A 191 5.47 1.67 -6.92
C SER A 191 4.88 2.69 -7.89
N ILE A 192 3.84 3.41 -7.43
CA ILE A 192 3.08 4.35 -8.24
C ILE A 192 3.13 5.73 -7.61
N LYS A 193 3.20 6.75 -8.46
CA LYS A 193 3.10 8.17 -8.09
C LYS A 193 1.71 8.72 -8.40
N PRO A 194 1.21 9.70 -7.64
CA PRO A 194 0.00 10.40 -8.01
C PRO A 194 0.21 11.17 -9.32
N TYR A 195 -0.89 11.38 -10.03
CA TYR A 195 -0.88 12.23 -11.21
C TYR A 195 -0.36 13.64 -10.86
N GLY A 196 0.49 14.21 -11.71
CA GLY A 196 1.10 15.53 -11.47
C GLY A 196 2.32 15.49 -10.54
N PHE A 197 2.84 14.32 -10.18
CA PHE A 197 4.10 14.24 -9.44
C PHE A 197 5.26 14.84 -10.24
N ILE A 198 5.91 15.85 -9.67
CA ILE A 198 7.07 16.53 -10.28
C ILE A 198 8.34 15.92 -9.69
N THR A 199 9.21 15.44 -10.57
CA THR A 199 10.52 14.94 -10.15
C THR A 199 11.40 16.07 -9.64
N PRO A 200 12.15 15.84 -8.54
CA PRO A 200 13.12 16.82 -8.05
C PRO A 200 14.40 16.91 -8.90
N ILE A 201 14.55 16.03 -9.88
CA ILE A 201 15.72 16.04 -10.77
C ILE A 201 15.47 17.09 -11.83
N LYS A 202 16.34 18.12 -11.85
CA LYS A 202 16.42 19.05 -12.98
C LYS A 202 17.30 18.39 -14.04
N LEU A 203 16.75 18.23 -15.23
CA LEU A 203 17.51 17.85 -16.43
C LEU A 203 18.28 19.06 -16.96
#